data_b454d4dae405e37218d56944b2df2599
#
_entry.id   b454d4dae405e37218d56944b2df2599
#
_cell.length_a   1.000
_cell.length_b   1.000
_cell.length_c   1.000
_cell.angle_alpha   90.00
_cell.angle_beta   90.00
_cell.angle_gamma   90.00
#
_symmetry.space_group_name_H-M   'P 1'
#
loop_
_entity.id
_entity.type
_entity.pdbx_description
1 polymer ?
#
loop_
_entity_poly.entity_id
_entity_poly.type
_entity_poly.pdbx_seq_one_letter_code
_entity_poly.pdbx_strand_id
1 'polypeptide(L)'
;MRDRWTEAMLDGAFEEAWAVSDAVIRQRRGRSCTDLPCHLRWVWDGAPFAGRDVLVRCYHGLGDTLQFIRFVPRLSTIARRVIVEAQMELFPLLRSISGISALHPLGTALPCWDVAIESMELPHALRLRLDDLPGPVPYLSAPGRPRSGAAHGLPGPTGAPRLRVGIVWAAGDWRRERSLPPTLLFPLAQLPLDLVCLQLGAARRDPDAVCLLRACAMALAETAAIAETAALICRLDLIVTVDTMVAHLAGALGRPVWMLLDADADWRWMRRRSDSPWYPTMRVLRQSQPGVWEPVVEQLLAELARVVRQPGGERERRPPC
;
A
#
# COMPACT_ATOMS: atom_id res chain seq x y z
N MET A 1 1.45 15.48 -21.25
CA MET A 1 2.35 16.29 -20.39
C MET A 1 1.78 16.22 -18.97
N ARG A 2 2.57 15.78 -18.00
CA ARG A 2 2.15 15.76 -16.59
C ARG A 2 2.00 17.19 -16.08
N ASP A 3 1.09 17.40 -15.12
CA ASP A 3 0.93 18.71 -14.50
C ASP A 3 2.09 19.02 -13.52
N ARG A 4 2.25 20.30 -13.15
CA ARG A 4 3.34 20.78 -12.29
C ARG A 4 3.35 20.12 -10.91
N TRP A 5 2.18 19.79 -10.37
CA TRP A 5 2.06 19.13 -9.07
C TRP A 5 2.64 17.71 -9.13
N THR A 6 2.22 16.94 -10.15
CA THR A 6 2.71 15.58 -10.38
C THR A 6 4.22 15.54 -10.59
N GLU A 7 4.77 16.47 -11.37
CA GLU A 7 6.23 16.57 -11.59
C GLU A 7 6.97 16.83 -10.27
N ALA A 8 6.51 17.80 -9.47
CA ALA A 8 7.10 18.11 -8.17
C ALA A 8 7.06 16.91 -7.21
N MET A 9 5.93 16.20 -7.15
CA MET A 9 5.81 15.00 -6.31
C MET A 9 6.73 13.86 -6.76
N LEU A 10 6.86 13.65 -8.09
CA LEU A 10 7.78 12.65 -8.65
C LEU A 10 9.25 12.96 -8.33
N ASP A 11 9.60 14.22 -8.18
CA ASP A 11 10.96 14.65 -7.84
C ASP A 11 11.18 14.80 -6.32
N GLY A 12 10.14 14.57 -5.51
CA GLY A 12 10.19 14.71 -4.05
C GLY A 12 10.16 16.16 -3.54
N ALA A 13 9.85 17.11 -4.44
CA ALA A 13 9.76 18.54 -4.13
C ALA A 13 8.39 18.90 -3.53
N PHE A 14 8.11 18.39 -2.32
CA PHE A 14 6.80 18.49 -1.68
C PHE A 14 6.35 19.93 -1.48
N GLU A 15 7.26 20.84 -1.08
CA GLU A 15 6.92 22.25 -0.89
C GLU A 15 6.43 22.92 -2.18
N GLU A 16 6.99 22.53 -3.33
CA GLU A 16 6.52 23.03 -4.64
C GLU A 16 5.14 22.46 -4.97
N ALA A 17 4.91 21.16 -4.71
CA ALA A 17 3.60 20.56 -4.90
C ALA A 17 2.55 21.22 -4.00
N TRP A 18 2.88 21.51 -2.73
CA TRP A 18 1.98 22.19 -1.80
C TRP A 18 1.68 23.63 -2.24
N ALA A 19 2.63 24.33 -2.83
CA ALA A 19 2.37 25.67 -3.37
C ALA A 19 1.35 25.63 -4.52
N VAL A 20 1.38 24.59 -5.37
CA VAL A 20 0.37 24.35 -6.40
C VAL A 20 -0.99 24.05 -5.77
N SER A 21 -1.05 23.15 -4.79
CA SER A 21 -2.28 22.81 -4.06
C SER A 21 -2.90 24.04 -3.38
N ASP A 22 -2.08 24.87 -2.75
CA ASP A 22 -2.53 26.14 -2.15
C ASP A 22 -3.14 27.11 -3.17
N ALA A 23 -2.55 27.19 -4.35
CA ALA A 23 -3.09 28.03 -5.43
C ALA A 23 -4.48 27.52 -5.87
N VAL A 24 -4.63 26.19 -5.99
CA VAL A 24 -5.93 25.57 -6.32
C VAL A 24 -6.97 25.86 -5.23
N ILE A 25 -6.64 25.71 -3.95
CA ILE A 25 -7.56 26.03 -2.83
C ILE A 25 -7.96 27.50 -2.88
N ARG A 26 -7.02 28.42 -3.09
CA ARG A 26 -7.35 29.86 -3.23
C ARG A 26 -8.31 30.13 -4.37
N GLN A 27 -8.14 29.49 -5.53
CA GLN A 27 -9.04 29.62 -6.68
C GLN A 27 -10.44 29.07 -6.43
N ARG A 28 -10.57 28.06 -5.57
CA ARG A 28 -11.84 27.41 -5.19
C ARG A 28 -12.60 28.20 -4.10
N ARG A 29 -11.94 29.12 -3.40
CA ARG A 29 -12.52 29.85 -2.27
C ARG A 29 -13.80 30.58 -2.68
N GLY A 30 -14.88 30.35 -1.93
CA GLY A 30 -16.19 30.92 -2.21
C GLY A 30 -16.94 30.29 -3.39
N ARG A 31 -16.43 29.22 -3.99
CA ARG A 31 -17.12 28.45 -5.04
C ARG A 31 -17.74 27.19 -4.43
N SER A 32 -18.96 26.85 -4.89
CA SER A 32 -19.57 25.56 -4.62
C SER A 32 -19.07 24.53 -5.64
N CYS A 33 -18.95 23.27 -5.20
CA CYS A 33 -18.66 22.13 -6.07
C CYS A 33 -19.84 21.14 -6.12
N THR A 34 -20.99 21.48 -5.52
CA THR A 34 -22.14 20.57 -5.44
C THR A 34 -22.70 20.19 -6.81
N ASP A 35 -22.60 21.10 -7.78
CA ASP A 35 -23.07 20.89 -9.15
C ASP A 35 -22.07 20.11 -10.03
N LEU A 36 -20.87 19.85 -9.52
CA LEU A 36 -19.87 19.04 -10.22
C LEU A 36 -20.17 17.55 -10.08
N PRO A 37 -19.78 16.72 -11.05
CA PRO A 37 -19.70 15.27 -10.87
C PRO A 37 -18.92 14.88 -9.60
N CYS A 38 -19.34 13.83 -8.90
CA CYS A 38 -18.79 13.47 -7.59
C CYS A 38 -17.25 13.36 -7.58
N HIS A 39 -16.66 12.84 -8.66
CA HIS A 39 -15.20 12.69 -8.81
C HIS A 39 -14.43 14.00 -9.04
N LEU A 40 -15.14 15.12 -9.32
CA LEU A 40 -14.55 16.45 -9.46
C LEU A 40 -14.81 17.36 -8.26
N ARG A 41 -15.56 16.87 -7.26
CA ARG A 41 -15.84 17.63 -6.04
C ARG A 41 -14.63 17.61 -5.14
N TRP A 42 -14.28 18.77 -4.61
CA TRP A 42 -13.27 18.87 -3.56
C TRP A 42 -13.92 18.77 -2.17
N VAL A 43 -13.18 18.25 -1.22
CA VAL A 43 -13.67 18.01 0.16
C VAL A 43 -13.11 19.09 1.10
N TRP A 44 -11.80 19.35 1.03
CA TRP A 44 -11.15 20.32 1.89
C TRP A 44 -11.02 21.68 1.21
N ASP A 45 -11.36 22.74 1.93
CA ASP A 45 -11.33 24.13 1.48
C ASP A 45 -10.15 24.94 2.04
N GLY A 46 -9.23 24.30 2.76
CA GLY A 46 -8.11 24.93 3.45
C GLY A 46 -8.43 25.39 4.87
N ALA A 47 -9.61 25.04 5.41
CA ALA A 47 -9.99 25.40 6.78
C ALA A 47 -9.03 24.76 7.81
N PRO A 48 -8.66 25.47 8.90
CA PRO A 48 -7.80 24.93 9.94
C PRO A 48 -8.49 23.84 10.77
N PHE A 49 -7.69 22.90 11.31
CA PHE A 49 -8.20 21.78 12.11
C PHE A 49 -8.22 22.04 13.62
N ALA A 50 -7.49 23.06 14.09
CA ALA A 50 -7.28 23.30 15.51
C ALA A 50 -8.61 23.43 16.28
N GLY A 51 -8.81 22.56 17.26
CA GLY A 51 -9.99 22.54 18.12
C GLY A 51 -11.29 22.12 17.46
N ARG A 52 -11.24 21.57 16.23
CA ARG A 52 -12.41 21.18 15.41
C ARG A 52 -12.60 19.66 15.35
N ASP A 53 -13.82 19.25 15.07
CA ASP A 53 -14.15 17.88 14.71
C ASP A 53 -13.86 17.70 13.23
N VAL A 54 -12.91 16.82 12.91
CA VAL A 54 -12.43 16.61 11.54
C VAL A 54 -12.92 15.27 11.01
N LEU A 55 -13.58 15.29 9.85
CA LEU A 55 -13.96 14.10 9.11
C LEU A 55 -12.87 13.79 8.04
N VAL A 56 -12.16 12.70 8.23
CA VAL A 56 -11.22 12.15 7.22
C VAL A 56 -11.96 11.15 6.36
N ARG A 57 -12.03 11.41 5.05
CA ARG A 57 -12.74 10.58 4.08
C ARG A 57 -11.78 9.72 3.28
N CYS A 58 -11.96 8.41 3.34
CA CYS A 58 -11.12 7.40 2.68
C CYS A 58 -11.94 6.64 1.62
N TYR A 59 -12.38 7.31 0.56
CA TYR A 59 -13.25 6.72 -0.47
C TYR A 59 -12.51 6.34 -1.77
N HIS A 60 -11.20 6.52 -1.82
CA HIS A 60 -10.35 6.05 -2.91
C HIS A 60 -10.03 4.55 -2.79
N GLY A 61 -8.93 4.10 -3.36
CA GLY A 61 -8.50 2.70 -3.27
C GLY A 61 -8.13 2.27 -1.84
N LEU A 62 -8.22 0.98 -1.56
CA LEU A 62 -7.81 0.41 -0.27
C LEU A 62 -6.33 0.74 0.05
N GLY A 63 -5.46 0.74 -0.98
CA GLY A 63 -4.05 1.11 -0.84
C GLY A 63 -3.87 2.55 -0.39
N ASP A 64 -4.69 3.48 -0.91
CA ASP A 64 -4.65 4.90 -0.52
C ASP A 64 -5.03 5.07 0.95
N THR A 65 -6.10 4.40 1.39
CA THR A 65 -6.49 4.41 2.79
C THR A 65 -5.38 3.87 3.68
N LEU A 66 -4.80 2.71 3.33
CA LEU A 66 -3.70 2.11 4.09
C LEU A 66 -2.49 3.02 4.16
N GLN A 67 -2.15 3.72 3.06
CA GLN A 67 -1.01 4.62 3.03
C GLN A 67 -1.22 5.87 3.86
N PHE A 68 -2.34 6.56 3.69
CA PHE A 68 -2.52 7.91 4.22
C PHE A 68 -3.12 7.96 5.62
N ILE A 69 -3.71 6.87 6.10
CA ILE A 69 -4.24 6.79 7.47
C ILE A 69 -3.15 7.00 8.54
N ARG A 70 -1.87 6.76 8.20
CA ARG A 70 -0.71 7.00 9.08
C ARG A 70 -0.60 8.43 9.60
N PHE A 71 -1.25 9.39 8.93
CA PHE A 71 -1.21 10.79 9.32
C PHE A 71 -2.31 11.18 10.32
N VAL A 72 -3.27 10.30 10.58
CA VAL A 72 -4.34 10.53 11.56
C VAL A 72 -3.79 10.76 12.98
N PRO A 73 -2.79 10.04 13.48
CA PRO A 73 -2.20 10.34 14.78
C PRO A 73 -1.66 11.77 14.88
N ARG A 74 -0.99 12.29 13.82
CA ARG A 74 -0.51 13.67 13.77
C ARG A 74 -1.68 14.66 13.70
N LEU A 75 -2.72 14.37 12.91
CA LEU A 75 -3.94 15.19 12.85
C LEU A 75 -4.63 15.28 14.21
N SER A 76 -4.69 14.17 14.95
CA SER A 76 -5.38 14.10 16.25
C SER A 76 -4.69 14.91 17.36
N THR A 77 -3.43 15.33 17.18
CA THR A 77 -2.77 16.26 18.11
C THR A 77 -3.23 17.71 17.91
N ILE A 78 -3.91 18.01 16.81
CA ILE A 78 -4.36 19.36 16.45
C ILE A 78 -5.88 19.46 16.53
N ALA A 79 -6.59 18.44 16.04
CA ALA A 79 -8.05 18.37 16.03
C ALA A 79 -8.61 18.03 17.40
N ARG A 80 -9.85 18.47 17.67
CA ARG A 80 -10.60 18.08 18.88
C ARG A 80 -11.01 16.60 18.80
N ARG A 81 -11.51 16.15 17.66
CA ARG A 81 -11.82 14.75 17.35
C ARG A 81 -11.49 14.45 15.89
N VAL A 82 -11.10 13.22 15.62
CA VAL A 82 -10.92 12.73 14.25
C VAL A 82 -11.90 11.59 14.00
N ILE A 83 -12.83 11.82 13.08
CA ILE A 83 -13.81 10.86 12.60
C ILE A 83 -13.28 10.35 11.27
N VAL A 84 -13.26 9.03 11.07
CA VAL A 84 -12.79 8.43 9.82
C VAL A 84 -13.94 7.70 9.14
N GLU A 85 -14.24 8.08 7.90
CA GLU A 85 -15.15 7.37 7.00
C GLU A 85 -14.30 6.53 6.03
N ALA A 86 -14.43 5.20 6.06
CA ALA A 86 -13.57 4.31 5.29
C ALA A 86 -14.29 3.03 4.82
N GLN A 87 -13.62 2.26 3.97
CA GLN A 87 -14.06 0.93 3.54
C GLN A 87 -14.12 0.00 4.77
N MET A 88 -15.25 -0.66 4.96
CA MET A 88 -15.53 -1.50 6.14
C MET A 88 -14.54 -2.66 6.27
N GLU A 89 -14.05 -3.16 5.15
CA GLU A 89 -13.06 -4.26 5.07
C GLU A 89 -11.74 -3.92 5.78
N LEU A 90 -11.41 -2.63 5.89
CA LEU A 90 -10.19 -2.14 6.55
C LEU A 90 -10.36 -1.95 8.07
N PHE A 91 -11.58 -1.94 8.60
CA PHE A 91 -11.85 -1.63 10.02
C PHE A 91 -11.04 -2.47 11.00
N PRO A 92 -10.85 -3.79 10.79
CA PRO A 92 -10.02 -4.59 11.68
C PRO A 92 -8.58 -4.08 11.83
N LEU A 93 -8.03 -3.48 10.76
CA LEU A 93 -6.69 -2.89 10.75
C LEU A 93 -6.70 -1.45 11.30
N LEU A 94 -7.68 -0.64 10.86
CA LEU A 94 -7.77 0.78 11.23
C LEU A 94 -7.99 0.99 12.73
N ARG A 95 -8.60 0.04 13.43
CA ARG A 95 -8.76 0.07 14.90
C ARG A 95 -7.44 0.12 15.66
N SER A 96 -6.32 -0.24 15.04
CA SER A 96 -4.99 -0.16 15.63
C SER A 96 -4.38 1.25 15.55
N ILE A 97 -4.96 2.15 14.75
CA ILE A 97 -4.47 3.52 14.58
C ILE A 97 -4.93 4.38 15.76
N SER A 98 -3.95 4.97 16.44
CA SER A 98 -4.23 5.94 17.50
C SER A 98 -4.81 7.24 16.96
N GLY A 99 -5.63 7.92 17.78
CA GLY A 99 -6.21 9.22 17.42
C GLY A 99 -7.50 9.14 16.60
N ILE A 100 -7.96 7.97 16.15
CA ILE A 100 -9.29 7.80 15.58
C ILE A 100 -10.31 7.81 16.71
N SER A 101 -11.20 8.82 16.71
CA SER A 101 -12.29 8.93 17.69
C SER A 101 -13.50 8.07 17.33
N ALA A 102 -13.77 7.92 16.03
CA ALA A 102 -14.86 7.09 15.50
C ALA A 102 -14.54 6.61 14.08
N LEU A 103 -14.95 5.36 13.78
CA LEU A 103 -14.89 4.76 12.44
C LEU A 103 -16.30 4.58 11.90
N HIS A 104 -16.55 5.07 10.69
CA HIS A 104 -17.83 4.95 10.00
C HIS A 104 -17.63 4.28 8.63
N PRO A 105 -18.47 3.30 8.25
CA PRO A 105 -18.47 2.74 6.92
C PRO A 105 -18.82 3.78 5.86
N LEU A 106 -18.19 3.69 4.69
CA LEU A 106 -18.54 4.54 3.55
C LEU A 106 -20.04 4.47 3.24
N GLY A 107 -20.64 5.65 3.02
CA GLY A 107 -22.04 5.78 2.64
C GLY A 107 -23.05 5.60 3.78
N THR A 108 -22.60 5.49 5.03
CA THR A 108 -23.49 5.47 6.19
C THR A 108 -23.71 6.87 6.76
N ALA A 109 -24.72 7.02 7.64
CA ALA A 109 -24.95 8.28 8.35
C ALA A 109 -23.73 8.64 9.21
N LEU A 110 -23.29 9.89 9.09
CA LEU A 110 -22.15 10.44 9.81
C LEU A 110 -22.62 11.36 10.94
N PRO A 111 -21.89 11.44 12.06
CA PRO A 111 -22.09 12.46 13.07
C PRO A 111 -21.76 13.85 12.50
N CYS A 112 -22.10 14.91 13.20
CA CYS A 112 -21.71 16.27 12.84
C CYS A 112 -20.19 16.42 12.88
N TRP A 113 -19.65 17.18 11.94
CA TRP A 113 -18.24 17.56 11.85
C TRP A 113 -18.12 19.05 11.47
N ASP A 114 -16.97 19.65 11.79
CA ASP A 114 -16.69 21.05 11.46
C ASP A 114 -15.93 21.20 10.14
N VAL A 115 -15.02 20.24 9.83
CA VAL A 115 -14.18 20.26 8.63
C VAL A 115 -14.07 18.85 8.08
N ALA A 116 -14.12 18.70 6.75
CA ALA A 116 -13.84 17.44 6.09
C ALA A 116 -12.58 17.54 5.24
N ILE A 117 -11.86 16.42 5.10
CA ILE A 117 -10.65 16.28 4.27
C ILE A 117 -10.54 14.88 3.69
N GLU A 118 -10.03 14.75 2.48
CA GLU A 118 -9.64 13.46 1.94
C GLU A 118 -8.34 12.96 2.57
N SER A 119 -8.24 11.65 2.79
CA SER A 119 -7.02 11.06 3.36
C SER A 119 -5.76 11.39 2.56
N MET A 120 -5.87 11.46 1.24
CA MET A 120 -4.76 11.80 0.33
C MET A 120 -4.32 13.26 0.41
N GLU A 121 -5.16 14.16 0.91
CA GLU A 121 -4.83 15.58 1.13
C GLU A 121 -4.10 15.82 2.46
N LEU A 122 -4.09 14.84 3.38
CA LEU A 122 -3.42 14.98 4.68
C LEU A 122 -1.94 15.38 4.60
N PRO A 123 -1.12 14.83 3.67
CA PRO A 123 0.26 15.28 3.51
C PRO A 123 0.38 16.79 3.24
N HIS A 124 -0.44 17.31 2.34
CA HIS A 124 -0.49 18.74 2.05
C HIS A 124 -1.00 19.57 3.23
N ALA A 125 -2.13 19.18 3.82
CA ALA A 125 -2.76 19.90 4.93
C ALA A 125 -1.87 19.96 6.18
N LEU A 126 -1.08 18.89 6.43
CA LEU A 126 -0.11 18.81 7.52
C LEU A 126 1.28 19.33 7.16
N ARG A 127 1.46 19.87 5.94
CA ARG A 127 2.72 20.45 5.45
C ARG A 127 3.90 19.47 5.58
N LEU A 128 3.67 18.22 5.16
CA LEU A 128 4.73 17.22 5.19
C LEU A 128 5.89 17.62 4.27
N ARG A 129 7.10 17.33 4.71
CA ARG A 129 8.34 17.37 3.96
C ARG A 129 8.78 15.96 3.65
N LEU A 130 9.64 15.82 2.67
CA LEU A 130 10.21 14.50 2.35
C LEU A 130 10.92 13.87 3.55
N ASP A 131 11.61 14.70 4.36
CA ASP A 131 12.33 14.28 5.57
C ASP A 131 11.40 13.86 6.72
N ASP A 132 10.11 14.19 6.67
CA ASP A 132 9.12 13.69 7.63
C ASP A 132 8.77 12.20 7.39
N LEU A 133 9.19 11.64 6.25
CA LEU A 133 8.94 10.26 5.87
C LEU A 133 10.13 9.35 6.20
N PRO A 134 9.89 8.08 6.51
CA PRO A 134 8.60 7.38 6.50
C PRO A 134 7.73 7.61 7.73
N GLY A 135 8.24 8.28 8.79
CA GLY A 135 7.61 8.29 10.10
C GLY A 135 7.66 6.91 10.77
N PRO A 136 6.86 6.67 11.82
CA PRO A 136 6.81 5.36 12.49
C PRO A 136 6.32 4.25 11.55
N VAL A 137 7.06 3.14 11.49
CA VAL A 137 6.70 1.89 10.79
C VAL A 137 7.16 0.73 11.68
N PRO A 138 6.32 -0.30 11.97
CA PRO A 138 4.93 -0.45 11.54
C PRO A 138 3.98 0.57 12.18
N TYR A 139 2.92 0.95 11.45
CA TYR A 139 1.83 1.76 11.99
C TYR A 139 0.47 1.05 11.93
N LEU A 140 0.41 -0.12 11.28
CA LEU A 140 -0.71 -1.05 11.34
C LEU A 140 -0.25 -2.33 12.04
N SER A 141 -1.18 -3.00 12.71
CA SER A 141 -1.00 -4.35 13.25
C SER A 141 -2.05 -5.28 12.69
N ALA A 142 -1.63 -6.52 12.39
CA ALA A 142 -2.58 -7.55 11.99
C ALA A 142 -3.48 -7.89 13.20
N PRO A 143 -4.80 -7.88 13.05
CA PRO A 143 -5.68 -8.35 14.12
C PRO A 143 -5.39 -9.82 14.38
N GLY A 144 -5.42 -10.21 15.66
CA GLY A 144 -4.97 -11.50 16.18
C GLY A 144 -5.44 -12.73 15.38
N ARG A 145 -4.92 -13.90 15.76
CA ARG A 145 -5.01 -15.19 15.03
C ARG A 145 -6.22 -15.34 14.10
N PRO A 146 -6.01 -15.62 12.78
CA PRO A 146 -7.11 -15.81 11.84
C PRO A 146 -8.10 -16.87 12.36
N ARG A 147 -9.38 -16.54 12.32
CA ARG A 147 -10.47 -17.45 12.72
C ARG A 147 -10.75 -18.56 11.69
N SER A 148 -10.28 -18.38 10.46
CA SER A 148 -10.45 -19.37 9.38
C SER A 148 -9.16 -20.14 9.13
N GLY A 149 -9.27 -21.40 8.68
CA GLY A 149 -8.15 -22.32 8.48
C GLY A 149 -7.09 -21.90 7.45
N ALA A 150 -7.25 -20.73 6.80
CA ALA A 150 -6.34 -20.20 5.78
C ALA A 150 -4.91 -19.92 6.30
N ALA A 151 -4.74 -19.65 7.60
CA ALA A 151 -3.42 -19.46 8.19
C ALA A 151 -2.78 -20.75 8.75
N HIS A 152 -3.50 -21.86 8.73
CA HIS A 152 -3.03 -23.14 9.30
C HIS A 152 -2.18 -23.95 8.30
N GLY A 153 -2.19 -23.60 7.02
CA GLY A 153 -1.62 -24.41 5.95
C GLY A 153 -0.18 -24.12 5.54
N LEU A 154 0.53 -23.17 6.17
CA LEU A 154 1.95 -23.06 5.89
C LEU A 154 2.65 -24.31 6.41
N PRO A 155 3.34 -25.10 5.54
CA PRO A 155 4.04 -26.28 5.97
C PRO A 155 4.97 -25.94 7.13
N GLY A 156 4.95 -26.76 8.18
CA GLY A 156 5.99 -26.72 9.19
C GLY A 156 7.36 -26.97 8.53
N PRO A 157 8.47 -26.53 9.14
CA PRO A 157 9.79 -26.76 8.56
C PRO A 157 10.07 -28.28 8.49
N THR A 158 9.83 -28.86 7.33
CA THR A 158 10.33 -30.19 6.99
C THR A 158 11.67 -30.00 6.29
N GLY A 159 12.78 -30.06 7.02
CA GLY A 159 14.13 -29.83 6.49
C GLY A 159 14.69 -28.45 6.83
N ALA A 160 15.73 -27.99 6.08
CA ALA A 160 16.30 -26.65 6.25
C ALA A 160 15.22 -25.58 6.00
N PRO A 161 15.14 -24.52 6.84
CA PRO A 161 14.11 -23.51 6.71
C PRO A 161 14.26 -22.75 5.38
N ARG A 162 13.26 -22.86 4.51
CA ARG A 162 13.18 -22.15 3.24
C ARG A 162 12.64 -20.72 3.44
N LEU A 163 13.03 -19.81 2.55
CA LEU A 163 12.50 -18.45 2.53
C LEU A 163 11.05 -18.47 2.05
N ARG A 164 10.12 -17.92 2.83
CA ARG A 164 8.70 -17.81 2.50
C ARG A 164 8.44 -16.51 1.77
N VAL A 165 8.08 -16.61 0.50
CA VAL A 165 7.90 -15.44 -0.39
C VAL A 165 6.46 -15.35 -0.84
N GLY A 166 5.77 -14.28 -0.43
CA GLY A 166 4.43 -13.95 -0.94
C GLY A 166 4.52 -13.27 -2.30
N ILE A 167 3.68 -13.68 -3.26
CA ILE A 167 3.71 -13.14 -4.62
C ILE A 167 2.37 -12.55 -5.04
N VAL A 168 2.42 -11.37 -5.70
CA VAL A 168 1.30 -10.70 -6.38
C VAL A 168 1.82 -10.12 -7.70
N TRP A 169 1.19 -10.48 -8.81
CA TRP A 169 1.65 -10.09 -10.16
C TRP A 169 0.72 -9.14 -10.89
N ALA A 170 -0.50 -8.96 -10.40
CA ALA A 170 -1.47 -8.11 -11.08
C ALA A 170 -2.16 -7.15 -10.13
N ALA A 171 -2.33 -5.92 -10.60
CA ALA A 171 -3.13 -4.87 -9.99
C ALA A 171 -4.59 -4.94 -10.46
N GLY A 172 -5.46 -4.07 -9.92
CA GLY A 172 -6.82 -3.92 -10.41
C GLY A 172 -6.87 -3.35 -11.84
N ASP A 173 -8.03 -3.48 -12.48
CA ASP A 173 -8.22 -3.23 -13.92
C ASP A 173 -8.04 -1.76 -14.36
N TRP A 174 -8.02 -0.82 -13.44
CA TRP A 174 -7.94 0.59 -13.81
C TRP A 174 -6.56 1.03 -14.37
N ARG A 175 -5.48 0.30 -14.07
CA ARG A 175 -4.13 0.49 -14.67
C ARG A 175 -3.46 -0.87 -14.86
N ARG A 176 -3.76 -1.51 -15.99
CA ARG A 176 -3.24 -2.84 -16.32
C ARG A 176 -1.74 -2.86 -16.57
N GLU A 177 -1.15 -1.73 -16.95
CA GLU A 177 0.29 -1.56 -17.18
C GLU A 177 1.13 -1.86 -15.93
N ARG A 178 0.52 -1.75 -14.74
CA ARG A 178 1.16 -2.14 -13.48
C ARG A 178 1.29 -3.65 -13.29
N SER A 179 0.57 -4.44 -14.09
CA SER A 179 0.56 -5.89 -13.99
C SER A 179 1.60 -6.50 -14.92
N LEU A 180 2.24 -7.58 -14.47
CA LEU A 180 3.15 -8.35 -15.30
C LEU A 180 2.54 -9.72 -15.64
N PRO A 181 2.91 -10.32 -16.77
CA PRO A 181 2.48 -11.68 -17.12
C PRO A 181 2.95 -12.69 -16.05
N PRO A 182 2.04 -13.52 -15.49
CA PRO A 182 2.42 -14.49 -14.44
C PRO A 182 3.45 -15.52 -14.92
N THR A 183 3.53 -15.79 -16.23
CA THR A 183 4.51 -16.67 -16.84
C THR A 183 5.96 -16.23 -16.59
N LEU A 184 6.20 -14.93 -16.48
CA LEU A 184 7.54 -14.40 -16.19
C LEU A 184 8.02 -14.74 -14.78
N LEU A 185 7.10 -14.97 -13.82
CA LEU A 185 7.44 -15.35 -12.45
C LEU A 185 7.63 -16.88 -12.27
N PHE A 186 7.30 -17.68 -13.26
CA PHE A 186 7.43 -19.14 -13.17
C PHE A 186 8.85 -19.62 -12.80
N PRO A 187 9.96 -18.99 -13.25
CA PRO A 187 11.31 -19.37 -12.82
C PRO A 187 11.56 -19.28 -11.31
N LEU A 188 10.74 -18.54 -10.54
CA LEU A 188 10.79 -18.54 -9.07
C LEU A 188 10.61 -19.94 -8.48
N ALA A 189 9.84 -20.80 -9.15
CA ALA A 189 9.61 -22.19 -8.73
C ALA A 189 10.88 -23.06 -8.74
N GLN A 190 11.93 -22.64 -9.45
CA GLN A 190 13.21 -23.35 -9.50
C GLN A 190 14.14 -22.98 -8.34
N LEU A 191 13.83 -21.90 -7.61
CA LEU A 191 14.57 -21.50 -6.43
C LEU A 191 14.10 -22.28 -5.21
N PRO A 192 14.97 -22.55 -4.21
CA PRO A 192 14.58 -23.24 -2.98
C PRO A 192 13.80 -22.30 -2.04
N LEU A 193 12.61 -21.87 -2.49
CA LEU A 193 11.67 -20.97 -1.81
C LEU A 193 10.38 -21.70 -1.48
N ASP A 194 9.67 -21.21 -0.47
CA ASP A 194 8.26 -21.54 -0.24
C ASP A 194 7.42 -20.37 -0.79
N LEU A 195 6.94 -20.52 -2.02
CA LEU A 195 6.11 -19.52 -2.66
C LEU A 195 4.70 -19.55 -2.08
N VAL A 196 4.15 -18.39 -1.79
CA VAL A 196 2.79 -18.20 -1.27
C VAL A 196 2.02 -17.24 -2.18
N CYS A 197 0.97 -17.73 -2.80
CA CYS A 197 0.14 -16.88 -3.67
C CYS A 197 -0.75 -15.96 -2.84
N LEU A 198 -0.52 -14.67 -2.92
CA LEU A 198 -1.35 -13.60 -2.33
C LEU A 198 -2.28 -12.97 -3.37
N GLN A 199 -2.16 -13.34 -4.65
CA GLN A 199 -3.01 -12.81 -5.72
C GLN A 199 -4.46 -13.23 -5.52
N LEU A 200 -5.37 -12.25 -5.59
CA LEU A 200 -6.82 -12.44 -5.56
C LEU A 200 -7.45 -11.95 -6.88
N GLY A 201 -8.71 -12.28 -7.07
CA GLY A 201 -9.52 -11.80 -8.18
C GLY A 201 -9.26 -12.47 -9.53
N ALA A 202 -9.64 -11.79 -10.62
CA ALA A 202 -9.62 -12.36 -11.97
C ALA A 202 -8.22 -12.82 -12.41
N ALA A 203 -7.19 -12.07 -12.09
CA ALA A 203 -5.80 -12.39 -12.47
C ALA A 203 -5.32 -13.74 -11.91
N ARG A 204 -5.87 -14.21 -10.80
CA ARG A 204 -5.57 -15.54 -10.25
C ARG A 204 -6.17 -16.66 -11.09
N ARG A 205 -7.28 -16.41 -11.78
CA ARG A 205 -7.99 -17.38 -12.65
C ARG A 205 -7.48 -17.36 -14.09
N ASP A 206 -6.48 -16.53 -14.38
CA ASP A 206 -5.83 -16.49 -15.68
C ASP A 206 -5.21 -17.88 -15.99
N PRO A 207 -5.49 -18.47 -17.16
CA PRO A 207 -4.86 -19.72 -17.57
C PRO A 207 -3.33 -19.69 -17.51
N ASP A 208 -2.72 -18.55 -17.80
CA ASP A 208 -1.27 -18.37 -17.75
C ASP A 208 -0.69 -18.41 -16.33
N ALA A 209 -1.53 -18.22 -15.30
CA ALA A 209 -1.12 -18.33 -13.91
C ALA A 209 -1.07 -19.78 -13.38
N VAL A 210 -1.62 -20.75 -14.08
CA VAL A 210 -1.80 -22.14 -13.59
C VAL A 210 -0.48 -22.77 -13.17
N CYS A 211 0.57 -22.62 -13.96
CA CYS A 211 1.89 -23.20 -13.64
C CYS A 211 2.49 -22.57 -12.39
N LEU A 212 2.39 -21.24 -12.25
CA LEU A 212 2.86 -20.49 -11.09
C LEU A 212 2.08 -20.90 -9.82
N LEU A 213 0.76 -21.01 -9.94
CA LEU A 213 -0.10 -21.43 -8.82
C LEU A 213 0.20 -22.85 -8.34
N ARG A 214 0.48 -23.78 -9.26
CA ARG A 214 0.88 -25.16 -8.91
C ARG A 214 2.22 -25.23 -8.20
N ALA A 215 3.10 -24.27 -8.45
CA ALA A 215 4.40 -24.16 -7.80
C ALA A 215 4.32 -23.53 -6.40
N CYS A 216 3.20 -22.88 -6.06
CA CYS A 216 3.02 -22.28 -4.74
C CYS A 216 2.75 -23.37 -3.71
N ALA A 217 3.48 -23.32 -2.58
CA ALA A 217 3.25 -24.18 -1.42
C ALA A 217 1.89 -23.91 -0.75
N MET A 218 1.37 -22.69 -0.93
CA MET A 218 0.10 -22.24 -0.40
C MET A 218 -0.48 -21.10 -1.25
N ALA A 219 -1.80 -20.99 -1.29
CA ALA A 219 -2.49 -19.84 -1.85
C ALA A 219 -3.52 -19.28 -0.85
N LEU A 220 -3.60 -17.96 -0.75
CA LEU A 220 -4.62 -17.28 0.03
C LEU A 220 -6.01 -17.68 -0.50
N ALA A 221 -6.99 -17.87 0.37
CA ALA A 221 -8.36 -18.16 -0.06
C ALA A 221 -8.92 -16.99 -0.87
N GLU A 222 -9.69 -17.26 -1.96
CA GLU A 222 -10.27 -16.18 -2.79
C GLU A 222 -11.24 -15.29 -2.01
N THR A 223 -11.83 -15.81 -0.95
CA THR A 223 -12.76 -15.11 -0.05
C THR A 223 -12.05 -14.50 1.17
N ALA A 224 -10.71 -14.53 1.19
CA ALA A 224 -9.96 -14.04 2.34
C ALA A 224 -10.21 -12.54 2.58
N ALA A 225 -10.50 -12.21 3.82
CA ALA A 225 -10.59 -10.84 4.26
C ALA A 225 -9.20 -10.18 4.29
N ILE A 226 -9.15 -8.84 4.19
CA ILE A 226 -7.88 -8.08 4.25
C ILE A 226 -7.13 -8.35 5.57
N ALA A 227 -7.84 -8.54 6.67
CA ALA A 227 -7.27 -8.94 7.96
C ALA A 227 -6.55 -10.29 7.90
N GLU A 228 -7.07 -11.26 7.15
CA GLU A 228 -6.44 -12.57 6.95
C GLU A 228 -5.20 -12.43 6.06
N THR A 229 -5.28 -11.60 5.02
CA THR A 229 -4.12 -11.23 4.20
C THR A 229 -3.01 -10.60 5.05
N ALA A 230 -3.35 -9.67 5.94
CA ALA A 230 -2.40 -9.05 6.86
C ALA A 230 -1.74 -10.09 7.78
N ALA A 231 -2.53 -10.97 8.38
CA ALA A 231 -2.03 -12.03 9.26
C ALA A 231 -1.11 -13.02 8.51
N LEU A 232 -1.40 -13.31 7.25
CA LEU A 232 -0.53 -14.15 6.42
C LEU A 232 0.78 -13.43 6.07
N ILE A 233 0.71 -12.16 5.64
CA ILE A 233 1.87 -11.31 5.35
C ILE A 233 2.83 -11.27 6.55
N CYS A 234 2.34 -11.16 7.78
CA CYS A 234 3.18 -11.18 8.99
C CYS A 234 3.97 -12.49 9.17
N ARG A 235 3.60 -13.57 8.51
CA ARG A 235 4.28 -14.87 8.57
C ARG A 235 5.26 -15.13 7.44
N LEU A 236 5.29 -14.24 6.45
CA LEU A 236 6.19 -14.31 5.31
C LEU A 236 7.51 -13.59 5.59
N ASP A 237 8.56 -14.01 4.92
CA ASP A 237 9.89 -13.41 5.04
C ASP A 237 10.06 -12.24 4.06
N LEU A 238 9.42 -12.32 2.89
CA LEU A 238 9.45 -11.32 1.84
C LEU A 238 8.14 -11.31 1.07
N ILE A 239 7.71 -10.12 0.64
CA ILE A 239 6.60 -9.95 -0.30
C ILE A 239 7.16 -9.41 -1.62
N VAL A 240 6.92 -10.12 -2.73
CA VAL A 240 7.18 -9.69 -4.10
C VAL A 240 5.85 -9.30 -4.72
N THR A 241 5.68 -8.05 -5.07
CA THR A 241 4.38 -7.54 -5.53
C THR A 241 4.55 -6.41 -6.54
N VAL A 242 3.60 -6.28 -7.45
CA VAL A 242 3.44 -5.04 -8.22
C VAL A 242 2.78 -3.95 -7.36
N ASP A 243 2.62 -2.74 -7.87
CA ASP A 243 1.95 -1.63 -7.18
C ASP A 243 0.47 -1.93 -6.92
N THR A 244 0.18 -2.47 -5.73
CA THR A 244 -1.14 -2.91 -5.29
C THR A 244 -1.40 -2.58 -3.82
N MET A 245 -2.64 -2.80 -3.37
CA MET A 245 -3.00 -2.74 -1.96
C MET A 245 -2.07 -3.60 -1.07
N VAL A 246 -1.61 -4.74 -1.57
CA VAL A 246 -0.71 -5.64 -0.81
C VAL A 246 0.64 -4.99 -0.54
N ALA A 247 1.18 -4.19 -1.49
CA ALA A 247 2.42 -3.44 -1.28
C ALA A 247 2.28 -2.46 -0.11
N HIS A 248 1.17 -1.69 -0.09
CA HIS A 248 0.87 -0.74 0.98
C HIS A 248 0.63 -1.45 2.33
N LEU A 249 -0.10 -2.55 2.32
CA LEU A 249 -0.39 -3.33 3.52
C LEU A 249 0.90 -3.90 4.13
N ALA A 250 1.74 -4.54 3.33
CA ALA A 250 3.00 -5.10 3.78
C ALA A 250 3.96 -4.02 4.30
N GLY A 251 4.06 -2.88 3.60
CA GLY A 251 4.83 -1.73 4.04
C GLY A 251 4.33 -1.14 5.35
N ALA A 252 3.01 -1.02 5.53
CA ALA A 252 2.37 -0.52 6.76
C ALA A 252 2.61 -1.45 7.96
N LEU A 253 2.71 -2.76 7.71
CA LEU A 253 3.05 -3.79 8.70
C LEU A 253 4.58 -3.91 8.94
N GLY A 254 5.40 -3.08 8.28
CA GLY A 254 6.85 -3.10 8.41
C GLY A 254 7.51 -4.37 7.85
N ARG A 255 6.86 -5.05 6.90
CA ARG A 255 7.39 -6.29 6.30
C ARG A 255 8.29 -5.98 5.10
N PRO A 256 9.33 -6.80 4.85
CA PRO A 256 10.14 -6.65 3.65
C PRO A 256 9.32 -6.78 2.37
N VAL A 257 9.46 -5.81 1.47
CA VAL A 257 8.75 -5.77 0.18
C VAL A 257 9.75 -5.52 -0.94
N TRP A 258 9.71 -6.34 -1.99
CA TRP A 258 10.32 -6.03 -3.27
C TRP A 258 9.19 -5.74 -4.26
N MET A 259 9.07 -4.47 -4.61
CA MET A 259 8.01 -4.00 -5.48
C MET A 259 8.51 -3.94 -6.92
N LEU A 260 7.80 -4.63 -7.81
CA LEU A 260 8.02 -4.59 -9.25
C LEU A 260 7.19 -3.45 -9.82
N LEU A 261 7.85 -2.43 -10.35
CA LEU A 261 7.20 -1.18 -10.68
C LEU A 261 7.30 -0.87 -12.17
N ASP A 262 6.19 -0.45 -12.76
CA ASP A 262 6.13 0.00 -14.14
C ASP A 262 6.95 1.28 -14.37
N ALA A 263 7.35 1.54 -15.61
CA ALA A 263 8.18 2.69 -15.96
C ALA A 263 7.46 4.03 -15.71
N ASP A 264 6.13 4.06 -15.93
CA ASP A 264 5.28 5.23 -15.74
C ASP A 264 4.53 5.16 -14.41
N ALA A 265 5.27 4.91 -13.34
CA ALA A 265 4.71 4.71 -12.02
C ALA A 265 4.04 5.95 -11.43
N ASP A 266 3.20 5.70 -10.43
CA ASP A 266 2.54 6.75 -9.63
C ASP A 266 3.57 7.64 -8.92
N TRP A 267 3.19 8.90 -8.69
CA TRP A 267 4.01 9.91 -8.03
C TRP A 267 4.55 9.48 -6.66
N ARG A 268 3.85 8.61 -5.96
CA ARG A 268 4.24 8.08 -4.64
C ARG A 268 5.61 7.42 -4.67
N TRP A 269 5.95 6.79 -5.79
CA TRP A 269 7.17 6.00 -5.95
C TRP A 269 8.34 6.81 -6.46
N MET A 270 8.16 8.10 -6.71
CA MET A 270 9.17 9.07 -7.17
C MET A 270 10.02 8.55 -8.34
N ARG A 271 10.87 9.40 -8.87
CA ARG A 271 11.83 9.02 -9.92
C ARG A 271 13.15 8.57 -9.30
N ARG A 272 13.88 7.73 -10.05
CA ARG A 272 15.31 7.40 -9.80
C ARG A 272 15.59 6.86 -8.40
N ARG A 273 14.63 6.17 -7.77
CA ARG A 273 14.81 5.54 -6.47
C ARG A 273 14.68 4.03 -6.60
N SER A 274 15.50 3.31 -5.85
CA SER A 274 15.41 1.85 -5.63
C SER A 274 14.81 1.50 -4.26
N ASP A 275 14.43 2.53 -3.48
CA ASP A 275 13.76 2.45 -2.17
C ASP A 275 12.45 3.23 -2.20
N SER A 276 11.66 3.15 -1.12
CA SER A 276 10.45 3.94 -0.96
C SER A 276 10.62 4.92 0.20
N PRO A 277 10.32 6.22 0.01
CA PRO A 277 10.32 7.16 1.13
C PRO A 277 9.18 6.87 2.12
N TRP A 278 8.12 6.18 1.66
CA TRP A 278 6.96 5.85 2.49
C TRP A 278 7.16 4.62 3.37
N TYR A 279 7.97 3.66 2.92
CA TYR A 279 8.12 2.35 3.57
C TYR A 279 9.60 1.95 3.62
N PRO A 280 10.27 2.04 4.78
CA PRO A 280 11.71 1.81 4.90
C PRO A 280 12.12 0.37 4.59
N THR A 281 11.18 -0.57 4.66
CA THR A 281 11.40 -1.99 4.34
C THR A 281 11.11 -2.35 2.88
N MET A 282 10.79 -1.34 2.06
CA MET A 282 10.43 -1.55 0.67
C MET A 282 11.58 -1.22 -0.26
N ARG A 283 11.87 -2.15 -1.17
CA ARG A 283 12.77 -1.99 -2.29
C ARG A 283 11.98 -1.96 -3.59
N VAL A 284 12.41 -1.13 -4.53
CA VAL A 284 11.74 -0.94 -5.82
C VAL A 284 12.62 -1.44 -6.95
N LEU A 285 12.10 -2.37 -7.74
CA LEU A 285 12.66 -2.87 -8.99
C LEU A 285 11.82 -2.29 -10.13
N ARG A 286 12.36 -1.33 -10.89
CA ARG A 286 11.60 -0.52 -11.86
C ARG A 286 11.91 -0.89 -13.29
N GLN A 287 10.87 -0.95 -14.12
CA GLN A 287 11.05 -1.02 -15.58
C GLN A 287 11.86 0.18 -16.10
N SER A 288 12.79 -0.10 -16.99
CA SER A 288 13.50 0.94 -17.74
C SER A 288 12.72 1.41 -18.98
N GLN A 289 11.84 0.57 -19.50
CA GLN A 289 10.98 0.84 -20.66
C GLN A 289 9.57 0.34 -20.40
N PRO A 290 8.53 1.11 -20.78
CA PRO A 290 7.15 0.71 -20.58
C PRO A 290 6.83 -0.66 -21.20
N GLY A 291 6.20 -1.53 -20.43
CA GLY A 291 5.76 -2.86 -20.87
C GLY A 291 6.86 -3.94 -20.93
N VAL A 292 8.13 -3.59 -20.71
CA VAL A 292 9.25 -4.55 -20.73
C VAL A 292 9.56 -5.01 -19.30
N TRP A 293 9.00 -6.15 -18.92
CA TRP A 293 9.14 -6.72 -17.57
C TRP A 293 10.32 -7.66 -17.39
N GLU A 294 10.84 -8.25 -18.47
CA GLU A 294 11.88 -9.26 -18.44
C GLU A 294 13.11 -8.82 -17.63
N PRO A 295 13.71 -7.61 -17.85
CA PRO A 295 14.90 -7.20 -17.07
C PRO A 295 14.60 -7.03 -15.57
N VAL A 296 13.38 -6.62 -15.22
CA VAL A 296 12.96 -6.49 -13.82
C VAL A 296 12.88 -7.86 -13.15
N VAL A 297 12.35 -8.85 -13.86
CA VAL A 297 12.23 -10.22 -13.35
C VAL A 297 13.59 -10.90 -13.31
N GLU A 298 14.46 -10.69 -14.29
CA GLU A 298 15.85 -11.18 -14.27
C GLU A 298 16.61 -10.64 -13.04
N GLN A 299 16.47 -9.35 -12.76
CA GLN A 299 17.05 -8.75 -11.56
C GLN A 299 16.47 -9.38 -10.28
N LEU A 300 15.14 -9.54 -10.21
CA LEU A 300 14.46 -10.20 -9.09
C LEU A 300 15.03 -11.61 -8.84
N LEU A 301 15.12 -12.42 -9.88
CA LEU A 301 15.62 -13.80 -9.81
C LEU A 301 17.09 -13.86 -9.35
N ALA A 302 17.93 -13.01 -9.93
CA ALA A 302 19.36 -12.94 -9.57
C ALA A 302 19.55 -12.58 -8.10
N GLU A 303 18.78 -11.63 -7.59
CA GLU A 303 18.88 -11.18 -6.21
C GLU A 303 18.28 -12.19 -5.23
N LEU A 304 17.14 -12.79 -5.53
CA LEU A 304 16.57 -13.88 -4.71
C LEU A 304 17.54 -15.06 -4.64
N ALA A 305 18.17 -15.44 -5.75
CA ALA A 305 19.15 -16.50 -5.77
C ALA A 305 20.39 -16.19 -4.89
N ARG A 306 20.75 -14.92 -4.71
CA ARG A 306 21.82 -14.51 -3.77
C ARG A 306 21.36 -14.65 -2.32
N VAL A 307 20.16 -14.15 -2.00
CA VAL A 307 19.59 -14.23 -0.64
C VAL A 307 19.48 -15.69 -0.17
N VAL A 308 19.01 -16.57 -1.04
CA VAL A 308 18.84 -17.99 -0.72
C VAL A 308 20.17 -18.71 -0.52
N ARG A 309 21.22 -18.33 -1.26
CA ARG A 309 22.57 -18.94 -1.14
C ARG A 309 23.35 -18.50 0.08
N GLN A 310 22.93 -17.43 0.76
CA GLN A 310 23.57 -16.92 1.98
C GLN A 310 22.73 -17.30 3.23
N PRO A 311 22.76 -18.57 3.69
CA PRO A 311 22.07 -18.96 4.89
C PRO A 311 22.81 -18.41 6.11
N GLY A 312 22.44 -17.26 6.60
CA GLY A 312 23.04 -16.63 7.79
C GLY A 312 23.27 -15.13 7.72
N GLY A 313 23.18 -14.50 6.52
CA GLY A 313 23.17 -13.05 6.39
C GLY A 313 21.82 -12.52 6.85
N GLU A 314 21.83 -11.78 7.95
CA GLU A 314 20.79 -10.91 8.48
C GLU A 314 19.34 -11.38 8.18
N ARG A 315 18.89 -12.43 8.87
CA ARG A 315 17.49 -12.50 9.27
C ARG A 315 17.32 -11.33 10.26
N GLU A 316 17.16 -10.13 9.73
CA GLU A 316 16.75 -8.97 10.53
C GLU A 316 15.63 -9.44 11.45
N ARG A 317 15.82 -9.22 12.77
CA ARG A 317 14.84 -9.62 13.78
C ARG A 317 13.50 -9.05 13.36
N ARG A 318 12.57 -9.94 13.01
CA ARG A 318 11.22 -9.57 12.57
C ARG A 318 10.64 -8.63 13.62
N PRO A 319 10.28 -7.38 13.27
CA PRO A 319 9.52 -6.57 14.21
C PRO A 319 8.20 -7.31 14.50
N PRO A 320 7.67 -7.24 15.72
CA PRO A 320 6.35 -7.77 16.03
C PRO A 320 5.30 -7.10 15.13
N CYS A 321 4.44 -7.89 14.51
CA CYS A 321 3.26 -7.41 13.78
C CYS A 321 2.14 -7.05 14.72
#